data_2420ae90066f7e3ab81372838349b0d8
#
_entry.id   2420ae90066f7e3ab81372838349b0d8
#
_cell.length_a   1.000
_cell.length_b   1.000
_cell.length_c   1.000
_cell.angle_alpha   90.00
_cell.angle_beta   90.00
_cell.angle_gamma   90.00
#
_symmetry.space_group_name_H-M   'P 1'
#
loop_
_entity.id
_entity.type
_entity.pdbx_description
1 polymer ?
#
loop_
_entity_poly.entity_id
_entity_poly.type
_entity_poly.pdbx_seq_one_letter_code
_entity_poly.pdbx_strand_id
1 'polypeptide(L)'
;IVMGILPWSSISIPVAIMMMFCLLFVNGWMQGMGWPPCGRVMTHWFCTKERGVKMSVWNVAHNIGGAAMAPLAAFGITLGYTLFSDPLGGAFYVPALVALVIAVIAYLMVRDTPQSCGLPPIEIWKHETKQYSASNEKEMTTRQILFENVLNNKLLWLIAFANAFIYFVRYGVLDWAPSYLTTSVAEGGKGMALDGSSWSYFIFEIAGIFGTILCGWLSDKVFKGRRAPATIIYMALVMVAVYVYWQSASELVTNVAMGTIGFLIYGPVMLIGVSALDLVPKKAAGTAAGFTGLFGYLIGSAILANIGMGYVFQHFGWDGGFIALIGACVLSIGFSASTWNREKQYIA
;
A
#
# COMPACT_ATOMS: atom_id res chain seq x y z
N ILE A 1 -1.36 -9.78 -20.36
CA ILE A 1 -1.61 -10.43 -21.69
C ILE A 1 -0.45 -10.12 -22.64
N VAL A 2 -0.14 -8.86 -22.96
CA VAL A 2 0.92 -8.51 -23.92
C VAL A 2 2.26 -9.15 -23.53
N MET A 3 2.66 -9.14 -22.27
CA MET A 3 3.89 -9.82 -21.81
C MET A 3 3.89 -11.32 -22.07
N GLY A 4 2.75 -12.00 -22.05
CA GLY A 4 2.65 -13.42 -22.33
C GLY A 4 2.76 -13.75 -23.83
N ILE A 5 2.36 -12.83 -24.71
CA ILE A 5 2.36 -13.06 -26.17
C ILE A 5 3.77 -12.91 -26.78
N LEU A 6 4.67 -12.18 -26.11
CA LEU A 6 5.97 -11.83 -26.68
C LEU A 6 6.90 -13.05 -26.73
N PRO A 7 7.54 -13.32 -27.87
CA PRO A 7 8.47 -14.44 -28.03
C PRO A 7 9.83 -14.09 -27.42
N TRP A 8 9.91 -14.06 -26.09
CA TRP A 8 11.11 -13.64 -25.35
C TRP A 8 12.38 -14.38 -25.73
N SER A 9 12.28 -15.66 -26.11
CA SER A 9 13.41 -16.48 -26.56
C SER A 9 13.99 -16.06 -27.91
N SER A 10 13.23 -15.34 -28.73
CA SER A 10 13.61 -14.91 -30.07
C SER A 10 14.07 -13.44 -30.13
N ILE A 11 13.99 -12.73 -29.04
CA ILE A 11 14.28 -11.29 -28.94
C ILE A 11 15.68 -11.12 -28.34
N SER A 12 16.49 -10.20 -28.88
CA SER A 12 17.79 -9.87 -28.27
C SER A 12 17.64 -9.27 -26.87
N ILE A 13 18.56 -9.59 -25.97
CA ILE A 13 18.49 -9.19 -24.56
C ILE A 13 18.26 -7.68 -24.36
N PRO A 14 18.98 -6.75 -25.06
CA PRO A 14 18.73 -5.32 -24.89
C PRO A 14 17.30 -4.89 -25.29
N VAL A 15 16.78 -5.48 -26.37
CA VAL A 15 15.42 -5.19 -26.85
C VAL A 15 14.39 -5.76 -25.88
N ALA A 16 14.59 -6.97 -25.37
CA ALA A 16 13.73 -7.58 -24.36
C ALA A 16 13.65 -6.72 -23.08
N ILE A 17 14.79 -6.24 -22.59
CA ILE A 17 14.85 -5.35 -21.42
C ILE A 17 14.07 -4.05 -21.68
N MET A 18 14.27 -3.42 -22.84
CA MET A 18 13.56 -2.18 -23.18
C MET A 18 12.05 -2.39 -23.32
N MET A 19 11.63 -3.47 -23.97
CA MET A 19 10.21 -3.82 -24.09
C MET A 19 9.58 -4.10 -22.71
N MET A 20 10.26 -4.86 -21.86
CA MET A 20 9.81 -5.14 -20.50
C MET A 20 9.69 -3.86 -19.67
N PHE A 21 10.68 -2.96 -19.77
CA PHE A 21 10.63 -1.65 -19.12
C PHE A 21 9.41 -0.85 -19.57
N CYS A 22 9.16 -0.72 -20.87
CA CYS A 22 8.01 0.01 -21.39
C CYS A 22 6.68 -0.59 -20.93
N LEU A 23 6.55 -1.92 -20.97
CA LEU A 23 5.33 -2.61 -20.55
C LEU A 23 5.08 -2.48 -19.04
N LEU A 24 6.13 -2.58 -18.22
CA LEU A 24 6.04 -2.39 -16.78
C LEU A 24 5.72 -0.94 -16.43
N PHE A 25 6.29 0.03 -17.14
CA PHE A 25 6.00 1.45 -16.98
C PHE A 25 4.51 1.75 -17.25
N VAL A 26 3.99 1.27 -18.38
CA VAL A 26 2.56 1.42 -18.72
C VAL A 26 1.67 0.72 -17.69
N ASN A 27 2.03 -0.50 -17.29
CA ASN A 27 1.30 -1.23 -16.26
C ASN A 27 1.28 -0.47 -14.92
N GLY A 28 2.42 0.06 -14.48
CA GLY A 28 2.50 0.86 -13.25
C GLY A 28 1.66 2.13 -13.32
N TRP A 29 1.66 2.80 -14.46
CA TRP A 29 0.79 3.97 -14.69
C TRP A 29 -0.69 3.60 -14.58
N MET A 30 -1.13 2.53 -15.26
CA MET A 30 -2.51 2.06 -15.17
C MET A 30 -2.90 1.64 -13.74
N GLN A 31 -2.01 0.97 -13.00
CA GLN A 31 -2.25 0.62 -11.60
C GLN A 31 -2.39 1.84 -10.69
N GLY A 32 -1.60 2.90 -10.94
CA GLY A 32 -1.70 4.16 -10.20
C GLY A 32 -3.07 4.84 -10.30
N MET A 33 -3.84 4.55 -11.34
CA MET A 33 -5.20 5.08 -11.51
C MET A 33 -6.27 4.37 -10.63
N GLY A 34 -5.94 3.26 -9.98
CA GLY A 34 -6.91 2.46 -9.20
C GLY A 34 -7.25 3.06 -7.85
N TRP A 35 -6.25 3.53 -7.10
CA TRP A 35 -6.43 4.04 -5.73
C TRP A 35 -7.31 5.30 -5.63
N PRO A 36 -7.13 6.36 -6.43
CA PRO A 36 -7.92 7.57 -6.31
C PRO A 36 -9.43 7.36 -6.47
N PRO A 37 -9.95 6.60 -7.45
CA PRO A 37 -11.36 6.26 -7.53
C PRO A 37 -11.88 5.48 -6.32
N CYS A 38 -11.11 4.52 -5.79
CA CYS A 38 -11.48 3.77 -4.59
C CYS A 38 -11.64 4.72 -3.38
N GLY A 39 -10.69 5.63 -3.17
CA GLY A 39 -10.77 6.65 -2.14
C GLY A 39 -12.04 7.51 -2.27
N ARG A 40 -12.39 7.92 -3.48
CA ARG A 40 -13.62 8.67 -3.77
C ARG A 40 -14.87 7.85 -3.42
N VAL A 41 -14.99 6.61 -3.86
CA VAL A 41 -16.12 5.73 -3.52
C VAL A 41 -16.26 5.60 -2.02
N MET A 42 -15.17 5.33 -1.31
CA MET A 42 -15.16 5.17 0.14
C MET A 42 -15.62 6.43 0.90
N THR A 43 -15.26 7.63 0.42
CA THR A 43 -15.69 8.88 1.05
C THR A 43 -17.16 9.18 0.83
N HIS A 44 -17.78 8.69 -0.26
CA HIS A 44 -19.20 8.90 -0.53
C HIS A 44 -20.09 7.87 0.15
N TRP A 45 -19.62 6.64 0.34
CA TRP A 45 -20.39 5.55 0.93
C TRP A 45 -20.24 5.40 2.44
N PHE A 46 -19.17 5.94 3.06
CA PHE A 46 -18.89 5.75 4.49
C PHE A 46 -18.53 7.04 5.20
N CYS A 47 -19.14 7.24 6.39
CA CYS A 47 -18.82 8.36 7.26
C CYS A 47 -17.40 8.27 7.83
N THR A 48 -16.82 9.40 8.22
CA THR A 48 -15.47 9.49 8.79
C THR A 48 -15.29 8.56 10.01
N LYS A 49 -16.32 8.43 10.86
CA LYS A 49 -16.29 7.62 12.09
C LYS A 49 -16.17 6.10 11.87
N GLU A 50 -16.56 5.59 10.70
CA GLU A 50 -16.54 4.16 10.37
C GLU A 50 -15.59 3.85 9.18
N ARG A 51 -15.02 4.88 8.58
CA ARG A 51 -14.20 4.76 7.35
C ARG A 51 -12.93 3.95 7.59
N GLY A 52 -12.32 4.04 8.78
CA GLY A 52 -11.12 3.29 9.12
C GLY A 52 -11.34 1.77 9.04
N VAL A 53 -12.41 1.25 9.66
CA VAL A 53 -12.77 -0.17 9.59
C VAL A 53 -13.13 -0.58 8.16
N LYS A 54 -13.92 0.24 7.45
CA LYS A 54 -14.33 -0.09 6.07
C LYS A 54 -13.14 -0.12 5.11
N MET A 55 -12.23 0.85 5.24
CA MET A 55 -10.99 0.90 4.47
C MET A 55 -10.06 -0.25 4.82
N SER A 56 -10.00 -0.69 6.09
CA SER A 56 -9.17 -1.83 6.46
C SER A 56 -9.68 -3.13 5.82
N VAL A 57 -10.99 -3.36 5.82
CA VAL A 57 -11.59 -4.52 5.12
C VAL A 57 -11.32 -4.46 3.62
N TRP A 58 -11.47 -3.28 3.01
CA TRP A 58 -11.15 -3.09 1.59
C TRP A 58 -9.66 -3.37 1.31
N ASN A 59 -8.75 -2.92 2.20
CA ASN A 59 -7.31 -3.11 2.02
C ASN A 59 -6.87 -4.58 2.08
N VAL A 60 -7.65 -5.47 2.72
CA VAL A 60 -7.42 -6.93 2.72
C VAL A 60 -7.35 -7.49 1.30
N ALA A 61 -8.08 -6.90 0.34
CA ALA A 61 -8.01 -7.30 -1.06
C ALA A 61 -6.59 -7.22 -1.63
N HIS A 62 -5.79 -6.23 -1.18
CA HIS A 62 -4.39 -6.09 -1.58
C HIS A 62 -3.54 -7.27 -1.12
N ASN A 63 -3.68 -7.68 0.14
CA ASN A 63 -2.96 -8.83 0.70
C ASN A 63 -3.39 -10.16 0.07
N ILE A 64 -4.70 -10.35 -0.15
CA ILE A 64 -5.22 -11.54 -0.84
C ILE A 64 -4.69 -11.60 -2.27
N GLY A 65 -4.71 -10.47 -2.99
CA GLY A 65 -4.18 -10.37 -4.34
C GLY A 65 -2.67 -10.69 -4.40
N GLY A 66 -1.89 -10.13 -3.48
CA GLY A 66 -0.45 -10.42 -3.36
C GLY A 66 -0.17 -11.90 -3.08
N ALA A 67 -0.87 -12.49 -2.11
CA ALA A 67 -0.74 -13.91 -1.76
C ALA A 67 -1.18 -14.84 -2.89
N ALA A 68 -2.18 -14.45 -3.69
CA ALA A 68 -2.69 -15.27 -4.80
C ALA A 68 -1.79 -15.26 -6.04
N MET A 69 -0.89 -14.29 -6.20
CA MET A 69 -0.12 -14.12 -7.45
C MET A 69 0.79 -15.31 -7.75
N ALA A 70 1.55 -15.80 -6.79
CA ALA A 70 2.45 -16.93 -7.00
C ALA A 70 1.70 -18.24 -7.34
N PRO A 71 0.66 -18.65 -6.60
CA PRO A 71 -0.18 -19.80 -6.98
C PRO A 71 -0.84 -19.66 -8.36
N LEU A 72 -1.35 -18.49 -8.70
CA LEU A 72 -1.98 -18.25 -10.01
C LEU A 72 -0.95 -18.34 -11.15
N ALA A 73 0.25 -17.80 -10.97
CA ALA A 73 1.32 -17.91 -11.96
C ALA A 73 1.77 -19.37 -12.12
N ALA A 74 1.95 -20.12 -11.03
CA ALA A 74 2.31 -21.53 -11.07
C ALA A 74 1.24 -22.38 -11.77
N PHE A 75 -0.03 -22.15 -11.46
CA PHE A 75 -1.14 -22.78 -12.16
C PHE A 75 -1.15 -22.42 -13.65
N GLY A 76 -0.88 -21.15 -13.98
CA GLY A 76 -0.75 -20.67 -15.36
C GLY A 76 0.39 -21.35 -16.13
N ILE A 77 1.55 -21.56 -15.50
CA ILE A 77 2.66 -22.32 -16.07
C ILE A 77 2.24 -23.75 -16.41
N THR A 78 1.55 -24.41 -15.48
CA THR A 78 1.05 -25.79 -15.67
C THR A 78 0.07 -25.86 -16.83
N LEU A 79 -0.89 -24.94 -16.89
CA LEU A 79 -1.84 -24.84 -18.02
C LEU A 79 -1.16 -24.51 -19.34
N GLY A 80 -0.16 -23.61 -19.31
CA GLY A 80 0.62 -23.25 -20.48
C GLY A 80 1.36 -24.47 -21.08
N TYR A 81 1.94 -25.31 -20.22
CA TYR A 81 2.54 -26.57 -20.64
C TYR A 81 1.53 -27.53 -21.29
N THR A 82 0.37 -27.69 -20.65
CA THR A 82 -0.61 -28.72 -21.08
C THR A 82 -1.42 -28.33 -22.29
N LEU A 83 -1.74 -27.03 -22.43
CA LEU A 83 -2.69 -26.56 -23.47
C LEU A 83 -2.01 -25.85 -24.65
N PHE A 84 -0.91 -25.15 -24.44
CA PHE A 84 -0.35 -24.23 -25.42
C PHE A 84 1.13 -24.46 -25.73
N SER A 85 1.81 -25.38 -25.05
CA SER A 85 3.27 -25.56 -25.11
C SER A 85 4.07 -24.26 -24.83
N ASP A 86 3.45 -23.34 -24.10
CA ASP A 86 3.99 -22.02 -23.74
C ASP A 86 3.84 -21.80 -22.21
N PRO A 87 4.74 -22.34 -21.40
CA PRO A 87 4.66 -22.19 -19.94
C PRO A 87 4.87 -20.74 -19.49
N LEU A 88 5.73 -19.99 -20.17
CA LEU A 88 6.00 -18.60 -19.80
C LEU A 88 4.79 -17.71 -20.08
N GLY A 89 4.16 -17.87 -21.23
CA GLY A 89 2.92 -17.17 -21.56
C GLY A 89 1.79 -17.51 -20.58
N GLY A 90 1.67 -18.79 -20.19
CA GLY A 90 0.68 -19.24 -19.20
C GLY A 90 0.77 -18.51 -17.87
N ALA A 91 1.98 -18.21 -17.38
CA ALA A 91 2.21 -17.46 -16.16
C ALA A 91 1.58 -16.04 -16.17
N PHE A 92 1.44 -15.44 -17.36
CA PHE A 92 0.84 -14.12 -17.53
C PHE A 92 -0.63 -14.18 -17.92
N TYR A 93 -1.06 -15.16 -18.73
CA TYR A 93 -2.43 -15.24 -19.21
C TYR A 93 -3.43 -15.53 -18.10
N VAL A 94 -3.12 -16.48 -17.21
CA VAL A 94 -4.06 -16.90 -16.17
C VAL A 94 -4.32 -15.76 -15.16
N PRO A 95 -3.32 -15.09 -14.57
CA PRO A 95 -3.58 -13.93 -13.72
C PRO A 95 -4.30 -12.79 -14.45
N ALA A 96 -3.96 -12.54 -15.73
CA ALA A 96 -4.62 -11.50 -16.52
C ALA A 96 -6.08 -11.80 -16.79
N LEU A 97 -6.43 -13.08 -17.05
CA LEU A 97 -7.81 -13.49 -17.25
C LEU A 97 -8.63 -13.33 -15.96
N VAL A 98 -8.08 -13.75 -14.82
CA VAL A 98 -8.72 -13.55 -13.51
C VAL A 98 -8.94 -12.07 -13.24
N ALA A 99 -7.95 -11.22 -13.50
CA ALA A 99 -8.06 -9.77 -13.35
C ALA A 99 -9.15 -9.18 -14.27
N LEU A 100 -9.26 -9.67 -15.51
CA LEU A 100 -10.30 -9.23 -16.45
C LEU A 100 -11.70 -9.60 -15.95
N VAL A 101 -11.89 -10.82 -15.46
CA VAL A 101 -13.16 -11.26 -14.87
C VAL A 101 -13.56 -10.40 -13.69
N ILE A 102 -12.61 -10.14 -12.77
CA ILE A 102 -12.85 -9.27 -11.62
C ILE A 102 -13.16 -7.84 -12.07
N ALA A 103 -12.48 -7.31 -13.09
CA ALA A 103 -12.75 -5.98 -13.63
C ALA A 103 -14.18 -5.87 -14.19
N VAL A 104 -14.66 -6.89 -14.91
CA VAL A 104 -16.06 -6.94 -15.42
C VAL A 104 -17.05 -6.96 -14.26
N ILE A 105 -16.81 -7.80 -13.24
CA ILE A 105 -17.66 -7.85 -12.05
C ILE A 105 -17.69 -6.49 -11.35
N ALA A 106 -16.53 -5.87 -11.15
CA ALA A 106 -16.42 -4.56 -10.53
C ALA A 106 -17.19 -3.49 -11.33
N TYR A 107 -17.06 -3.47 -12.65
CA TYR A 107 -17.79 -2.54 -13.53
C TYR A 107 -19.31 -2.68 -13.40
N LEU A 108 -19.81 -3.89 -13.28
CA LEU A 108 -21.25 -4.17 -13.16
C LEU A 108 -21.80 -3.84 -11.75
N MET A 109 -21.00 -4.05 -10.70
CA MET A 109 -21.47 -3.98 -9.32
C MET A 109 -21.14 -2.67 -8.59
N VAL A 110 -19.98 -2.04 -8.87
CA VAL A 110 -19.56 -0.85 -8.16
C VAL A 110 -20.31 0.39 -8.64
N ARG A 111 -20.72 1.23 -7.70
CA ARG A 111 -21.36 2.54 -7.95
C ARG A 111 -20.57 3.61 -7.21
N ASP A 112 -20.34 4.74 -7.88
CA ASP A 112 -19.48 5.82 -7.36
C ASP A 112 -20.06 6.48 -6.11
N THR A 113 -21.36 6.69 -6.07
CA THR A 113 -22.02 7.43 -5.01
C THR A 113 -23.39 6.83 -4.69
N PRO A 114 -23.92 6.97 -3.46
CA PRO A 114 -25.28 6.60 -3.10
C PRO A 114 -26.32 7.25 -4.01
N GLN A 115 -26.11 8.51 -4.39
CA GLN A 115 -27.00 9.28 -5.24
C GLN A 115 -27.18 8.66 -6.63
N SER A 116 -26.15 8.01 -7.17
CA SER A 116 -26.24 7.29 -8.44
C SER A 116 -27.17 6.09 -8.40
N CYS A 117 -27.55 5.64 -7.17
CA CYS A 117 -28.51 4.58 -6.92
C CYS A 117 -29.88 5.11 -6.42
N GLY A 118 -30.12 6.43 -6.46
CA GLY A 118 -31.33 7.04 -5.94
C GLY A 118 -31.38 7.13 -4.38
N LEU A 119 -30.26 6.89 -3.70
CA LEU A 119 -30.16 6.96 -2.25
C LEU A 119 -29.72 8.35 -1.78
N PRO A 120 -30.09 8.79 -0.56
CA PRO A 120 -29.60 10.06 -0.02
C PRO A 120 -28.08 9.97 0.27
N PRO A 121 -27.39 11.14 0.33
CA PRO A 121 -26.02 11.20 0.82
C PRO A 121 -25.86 10.55 2.19
N ILE A 122 -24.72 9.91 2.44
CA ILE A 122 -24.49 9.14 3.67
C ILE A 122 -24.59 10.01 4.93
N GLU A 123 -24.24 11.29 4.87
CA GLU A 123 -24.33 12.24 5.97
C GLU A 123 -25.78 12.52 6.36
N ILE A 124 -26.69 12.60 5.40
CA ILE A 124 -28.14 12.77 5.64
C ILE A 124 -28.68 11.49 6.27
N TRP A 125 -28.32 10.33 5.73
CA TRP A 125 -28.75 9.02 6.24
C TRP A 125 -28.27 8.76 7.69
N LYS A 126 -27.04 9.18 8.03
CA LYS A 126 -26.44 8.99 9.36
C LYS A 126 -26.70 10.15 10.31
N HIS A 127 -27.48 11.16 9.90
CA HIS A 127 -27.75 12.38 10.67
C HIS A 127 -26.50 13.17 11.09
N GLU A 128 -25.43 13.12 10.27
CA GLU A 128 -24.18 13.88 10.45
C GLU A 128 -24.21 15.19 9.64
N THR A 129 -25.25 15.98 9.79
CA THR A 129 -25.55 17.17 8.97
C THR A 129 -24.53 18.31 9.08
N LYS A 130 -23.70 18.34 10.13
CA LYS A 130 -22.69 19.41 10.34
C LYS A 130 -21.56 19.41 9.29
N GLN A 131 -21.32 18.32 8.58
CA GLN A 131 -20.27 18.22 7.56
C GLN A 131 -20.78 18.35 6.13
N TYR A 132 -22.10 18.39 5.92
CA TYR A 132 -22.68 18.43 4.60
C TYR A 132 -23.02 19.86 4.16
N SER A 133 -22.24 20.40 3.26
CA SER A 133 -22.58 21.61 2.50
C SER A 133 -22.66 21.27 1.01
N ALA A 134 -23.86 20.93 0.55
CA ALA A 134 -24.12 20.57 -0.85
C ALA A 134 -23.79 21.69 -1.85
N SER A 135 -23.80 22.95 -1.37
CA SER A 135 -23.53 24.14 -2.18
C SER A 135 -22.05 24.21 -2.60
N ASN A 136 -21.10 23.78 -1.74
CA ASN A 136 -19.67 23.87 -2.02
C ASN A 136 -19.15 22.76 -2.93
N GLU A 137 -19.88 21.65 -3.12
CA GLU A 137 -19.43 20.56 -3.97
C GLU A 137 -19.70 20.76 -5.47
N LYS A 138 -20.68 21.61 -5.84
CA LYS A 138 -21.10 21.73 -7.24
C LYS A 138 -20.20 22.64 -8.10
N GLU A 139 -19.42 23.53 -7.52
CA GLU A 139 -18.74 24.61 -8.24
C GLU A 139 -17.21 24.60 -8.19
N MET A 140 -16.57 23.53 -7.61
CA MET A 140 -15.10 23.48 -7.54
C MET A 140 -14.48 23.12 -8.90
N THR A 141 -13.65 24.02 -9.43
CA THR A 141 -12.86 23.76 -10.63
C THR A 141 -11.69 22.81 -10.31
N THR A 142 -11.16 22.10 -11.33
CA THR A 142 -9.99 21.23 -11.19
C THR A 142 -8.79 21.98 -10.60
N ARG A 143 -8.63 23.26 -10.96
CA ARG A 143 -7.57 24.12 -10.42
C ARG A 143 -7.75 24.37 -8.92
N GLN A 144 -8.96 24.67 -8.46
CA GLN A 144 -9.25 24.85 -7.03
C GLN A 144 -9.03 23.55 -6.24
N ILE A 145 -9.44 22.42 -6.79
CA ILE A 145 -9.20 21.12 -6.16
C ILE A 145 -7.69 20.89 -5.98
N LEU A 146 -6.89 21.07 -7.02
CA LEU A 146 -5.46 20.79 -6.97
C LEU A 146 -4.70 21.82 -6.13
N PHE A 147 -4.88 23.13 -6.38
CA PHE A 147 -4.06 24.15 -5.75
C PHE A 147 -4.55 24.54 -4.36
N GLU A 148 -5.85 24.74 -4.16
CA GLU A 148 -6.36 25.25 -2.88
C GLU A 148 -6.53 24.12 -1.86
N ASN A 149 -7.05 22.96 -2.28
CA ASN A 149 -7.37 21.87 -1.34
C ASN A 149 -6.25 20.84 -1.17
N VAL A 150 -5.35 20.70 -2.14
CA VAL A 150 -4.26 19.71 -2.08
C VAL A 150 -2.91 20.40 -1.86
N LEU A 151 -2.42 21.20 -2.81
CA LEU A 151 -1.06 21.75 -2.75
C LEU A 151 -0.87 22.81 -1.68
N ASN A 152 -1.88 23.63 -1.38
CA ASN A 152 -1.83 24.64 -0.30
C ASN A 152 -2.14 24.04 1.09
N ASN A 153 -2.56 22.79 1.17
CA ASN A 153 -2.86 22.14 2.44
C ASN A 153 -1.59 21.62 3.11
N LYS A 154 -1.05 22.37 4.07
CA LYS A 154 0.16 22.00 4.81
C LYS A 154 0.05 20.67 5.55
N LEU A 155 -1.15 20.28 6.03
CA LEU A 155 -1.37 19.00 6.69
C LEU A 155 -1.24 17.85 5.72
N LEU A 156 -1.70 18.04 4.50
CA LEU A 156 -1.59 17.00 3.46
C LEU A 156 -0.13 16.74 3.07
N TRP A 157 0.72 17.77 3.07
CA TRP A 157 2.17 17.61 2.89
C TRP A 157 2.82 16.81 4.02
N LEU A 158 2.46 17.08 5.29
CA LEU A 158 2.96 16.30 6.43
C LEU A 158 2.56 14.82 6.31
N ILE A 159 1.31 14.55 5.91
CA ILE A 159 0.82 13.20 5.67
C ILE A 159 1.54 12.57 4.48
N ALA A 160 1.78 13.29 3.40
CA ALA A 160 2.49 12.79 2.23
C ALA A 160 3.93 12.37 2.58
N PHE A 161 4.66 13.18 3.37
CA PHE A 161 5.99 12.81 3.85
C PHE A 161 5.94 11.63 4.83
N ALA A 162 4.98 11.59 5.76
CA ALA A 162 4.79 10.43 6.62
C ALA A 162 4.56 9.16 5.80
N ASN A 163 3.74 9.25 4.74
CA ASN A 163 3.46 8.16 3.81
C ASN A 163 4.72 7.69 3.08
N ALA A 164 5.58 8.60 2.63
CA ALA A 164 6.84 8.24 1.99
C ALA A 164 7.70 7.36 2.91
N PHE A 165 7.86 7.73 4.18
CA PHE A 165 8.66 6.96 5.13
C PHE A 165 8.00 5.66 5.57
N ILE A 166 6.67 5.61 5.70
CA ILE A 166 5.94 4.36 5.98
C ILE A 166 6.11 3.37 4.82
N TYR A 167 6.00 3.84 3.58
CA TYR A 167 6.20 3.03 2.38
C TYR A 167 7.67 2.60 2.23
N PHE A 168 8.60 3.48 2.59
CA PHE A 168 10.01 3.12 2.62
C PHE A 168 10.27 1.96 3.59
N VAL A 169 9.73 1.99 4.81
CA VAL A 169 9.88 0.88 5.76
C VAL A 169 9.22 -0.39 5.22
N ARG A 170 7.99 -0.30 4.70
CA ARG A 170 7.27 -1.45 4.17
C ARG A 170 8.02 -2.15 3.05
N TYR A 171 8.38 -1.41 2.02
CA TYR A 171 9.04 -1.97 0.84
C TYR A 171 10.51 -2.26 1.08
N GLY A 172 11.18 -1.46 1.93
CA GLY A 172 12.55 -1.72 2.34
C GLY A 172 12.71 -3.04 3.13
N VAL A 173 11.69 -3.45 3.90
CA VAL A 173 11.68 -4.78 4.50
C VAL A 173 11.25 -5.84 3.50
N LEU A 174 10.14 -5.63 2.79
CA LEU A 174 9.48 -6.66 1.98
C LEU A 174 10.27 -7.03 0.72
N ASP A 175 10.72 -6.03 -0.06
CA ASP A 175 11.39 -6.26 -1.33
C ASP A 175 12.80 -6.84 -1.14
N TRP A 176 13.45 -6.51 -0.04
CA TRP A 176 14.79 -7.02 0.27
C TRP A 176 14.81 -8.27 1.17
N ALA A 177 13.65 -8.67 1.73
CA ALA A 177 13.56 -9.86 2.57
C ALA A 177 14.09 -11.12 1.88
N PRO A 178 13.76 -11.46 0.62
CA PRO A 178 14.29 -12.66 -0.02
C PRO A 178 15.83 -12.65 -0.07
N SER A 179 16.43 -11.54 -0.44
CA SER A 179 17.89 -11.40 -0.50
C SER A 179 18.52 -11.47 0.90
N TYR A 180 18.01 -10.70 1.86
CA TYR A 180 18.53 -10.68 3.23
C TYR A 180 18.44 -12.04 3.94
N LEU A 181 17.31 -12.73 3.78
CA LEU A 181 17.08 -14.02 4.43
C LEU A 181 17.95 -15.13 3.84
N THR A 182 18.25 -15.10 2.54
CA THR A 182 19.07 -16.13 1.87
C THR A 182 20.56 -15.82 1.84
N THR A 183 20.96 -14.55 1.99
CA THR A 183 22.38 -14.17 2.10
C THR A 183 23.04 -14.85 3.29
N SER A 184 24.28 -15.29 3.11
CA SER A 184 25.05 -16.01 4.14
C SER A 184 25.22 -15.16 5.42
N VAL A 185 25.30 -15.83 6.58
CA VAL A 185 25.54 -15.15 7.86
C VAL A 185 26.90 -14.43 7.87
N ALA A 186 27.88 -14.95 7.16
CA ALA A 186 29.19 -14.32 7.02
C ALA A 186 29.14 -12.97 6.29
N GLU A 187 28.15 -12.77 5.43
CA GLU A 187 27.89 -11.53 4.69
C GLU A 187 26.82 -10.65 5.36
N GLY A 188 26.47 -10.97 6.61
CA GLY A 188 25.50 -10.22 7.40
C GLY A 188 24.03 -10.55 7.16
N GLY A 189 23.73 -11.59 6.33
CA GLY A 189 22.39 -12.09 6.11
C GLY A 189 21.94 -13.13 7.16
N LYS A 190 20.88 -13.86 6.87
CA LYS A 190 20.32 -14.90 7.78
C LYS A 190 20.67 -16.32 7.41
N GLY A 191 21.15 -16.59 6.19
CA GLY A 191 21.54 -17.91 5.71
C GLY A 191 20.40 -18.92 5.64
N MET A 192 19.14 -18.45 5.50
CA MET A 192 17.96 -19.32 5.43
C MET A 192 17.85 -19.98 4.05
N ALA A 193 17.26 -21.18 4.00
CA ALA A 193 16.88 -21.81 2.75
C ALA A 193 15.80 -21.00 2.01
N LEU A 194 15.71 -21.16 0.69
CA LEU A 194 14.75 -20.44 -0.15
C LEU A 194 13.29 -20.70 0.28
N ASP A 195 12.98 -21.94 0.69
CA ASP A 195 11.64 -22.29 1.18
C ASP A 195 11.29 -21.56 2.48
N GLY A 196 12.24 -21.44 3.40
CA GLY A 196 12.07 -20.66 4.63
C GLY A 196 11.87 -19.17 4.38
N SER A 197 12.60 -18.60 3.42
CA SER A 197 12.42 -17.21 2.99
C SER A 197 11.03 -16.96 2.38
N SER A 198 10.56 -17.87 1.53
CA SER A 198 9.23 -17.78 0.93
C SER A 198 8.11 -17.89 1.97
N TRP A 199 8.31 -18.73 3.00
CA TRP A 199 7.40 -18.88 4.12
C TRP A 199 7.32 -17.62 4.98
N SER A 200 8.46 -16.97 5.23
CA SER A 200 8.52 -15.68 5.95
C SER A 200 7.73 -14.59 5.23
N TYR A 201 7.83 -14.51 3.90
CA TYR A 201 7.05 -13.59 3.08
C TYR A 201 5.54 -13.85 3.19
N PHE A 202 5.12 -15.12 3.12
CA PHE A 202 3.72 -15.52 3.27
C PHE A 202 3.17 -15.14 4.65
N ILE A 203 3.93 -15.39 5.72
CA ILE A 203 3.55 -15.00 7.10
C ILE A 203 3.36 -13.49 7.20
N PHE A 204 4.25 -12.69 6.59
CA PHE A 204 4.16 -11.23 6.57
C PHE A 204 2.83 -10.77 5.97
N GLU A 205 2.44 -11.28 4.81
CA GLU A 205 1.21 -10.89 4.11
C GLU A 205 -0.05 -11.30 4.88
N ILE A 206 -0.10 -12.53 5.37
CA ILE A 206 -1.26 -13.03 6.14
C ILE A 206 -1.43 -12.28 7.45
N ALA A 207 -0.34 -12.05 8.19
CA ALA A 207 -0.39 -11.28 9.42
C ALA A 207 -0.86 -9.83 9.18
N GLY A 208 -0.51 -9.26 8.04
CA GLY A 208 -0.93 -7.93 7.62
C GLY A 208 -2.44 -7.76 7.50
N ILE A 209 -3.17 -8.80 7.12
CA ILE A 209 -4.64 -8.80 7.07
C ILE A 209 -5.23 -8.48 8.45
N PHE A 210 -4.82 -9.25 9.46
CA PHE A 210 -5.34 -9.09 10.83
C PHE A 210 -4.91 -7.76 11.44
N GLY A 211 -3.66 -7.37 11.22
CA GLY A 211 -3.12 -6.11 11.73
C GLY A 211 -3.82 -4.88 11.16
N THR A 212 -4.12 -4.88 9.87
CA THR A 212 -4.85 -3.79 9.21
C THR A 212 -6.26 -3.63 9.79
N ILE A 213 -6.99 -4.74 9.97
CA ILE A 213 -8.35 -4.72 10.51
C ILE A 213 -8.33 -4.20 11.95
N LEU A 214 -7.42 -4.71 12.78
CA LEU A 214 -7.26 -4.25 14.16
C LEU A 214 -6.90 -2.77 14.23
N CYS A 215 -5.99 -2.29 13.39
CA CYS A 215 -5.59 -0.90 13.34
C CYS A 215 -6.76 0.03 12.94
N GLY A 216 -7.56 -0.35 11.95
CA GLY A 216 -8.76 0.37 11.56
C GLY A 216 -9.79 0.43 12.69
N TRP A 217 -10.02 -0.69 13.39
CA TRP A 217 -10.91 -0.75 14.55
C TRP A 217 -10.42 0.13 15.71
N LEU A 218 -9.11 0.07 16.03
CA LEU A 218 -8.52 0.92 17.07
C LEU A 218 -8.68 2.41 16.72
N SER A 219 -8.41 2.78 15.47
CA SER A 219 -8.57 4.16 15.01
C SER A 219 -10.00 4.66 15.15
N ASP A 220 -11.00 3.87 14.75
CA ASP A 220 -12.40 4.29 14.77
C ASP A 220 -13.00 4.23 16.16
N LYS A 221 -12.77 3.17 16.95
CA LYS A 221 -13.43 2.93 18.24
C LYS A 221 -12.68 3.51 19.43
N VAL A 222 -11.36 3.30 19.50
CA VAL A 222 -10.55 3.76 20.64
C VAL A 222 -10.17 5.23 20.47
N PHE A 223 -9.68 5.58 19.29
CA PHE A 223 -9.22 6.95 19.01
C PHE A 223 -10.31 7.86 18.40
N LYS A 224 -11.55 7.37 18.29
CA LYS A 224 -12.72 8.15 17.84
C LYS A 224 -12.53 8.78 16.47
N GLY A 225 -11.94 8.03 15.53
CA GLY A 225 -11.68 8.49 14.17
C GLY A 225 -10.37 9.27 13.97
N ARG A 226 -9.57 9.50 15.01
CA ARG A 226 -8.24 10.11 14.88
C ARG A 226 -7.24 9.08 14.37
N ARG A 227 -6.59 9.37 13.25
CA ARG A 227 -5.71 8.44 12.55
C ARG A 227 -4.27 8.48 13.10
N ALA A 228 -3.76 9.67 13.43
CA ALA A 228 -2.38 9.87 13.89
C ALA A 228 -2.02 9.04 15.13
N PRO A 229 -2.81 8.93 16.21
CA PRO A 229 -2.45 8.13 17.38
C PRO A 229 -2.21 6.66 17.05
N ALA A 230 -3.11 6.03 16.26
CA ALA A 230 -2.96 4.64 15.86
C ALA A 230 -1.71 4.44 14.99
N THR A 231 -1.49 5.33 14.02
CA THR A 231 -0.30 5.31 13.15
C THR A 231 1.01 5.39 13.96
N ILE A 232 1.08 6.30 14.94
CA ILE A 232 2.27 6.49 15.79
C ILE A 232 2.57 5.23 16.62
N ILE A 233 1.56 4.67 17.28
CA ILE A 233 1.72 3.47 18.11
C ILE A 233 2.20 2.29 17.23
N TYR A 234 1.54 2.08 16.10
CA TYR A 234 1.93 1.00 15.18
C TYR A 234 3.34 1.19 14.64
N MET A 235 3.73 2.40 14.22
CA MET A 235 5.09 2.66 13.73
C MET A 235 6.16 2.54 14.81
N ALA A 236 5.86 2.89 16.06
CA ALA A 236 6.77 2.65 17.17
C ALA A 236 6.97 1.15 17.43
N LEU A 237 5.91 0.35 17.34
CA LEU A 237 6.01 -1.11 17.44
C LEU A 237 6.72 -1.72 16.22
N VAL A 238 6.50 -1.20 15.01
CA VAL A 238 7.25 -1.60 13.80
C VAL A 238 8.75 -1.37 13.99
N MET A 239 9.14 -0.22 14.54
CA MET A 239 10.54 0.08 14.82
C MET A 239 11.20 -0.98 15.72
N VAL A 240 10.50 -1.39 16.78
CA VAL A 240 10.97 -2.46 17.68
C VAL A 240 11.02 -3.81 16.92
N ALA A 241 10.00 -4.14 16.13
CA ALA A 241 9.96 -5.39 15.38
C ALA A 241 11.06 -5.45 14.30
N VAL A 242 11.35 -4.35 13.62
CA VAL A 242 12.48 -4.24 12.67
C VAL A 242 13.82 -4.43 13.39
N TYR A 243 13.98 -3.88 14.58
CA TYR A 243 15.19 -4.09 15.38
C TYR A 243 15.35 -5.56 15.79
N VAL A 244 14.27 -6.22 16.24
CA VAL A 244 14.29 -7.65 16.57
C VAL A 244 14.60 -8.50 15.33
N TYR A 245 14.00 -8.18 14.19
CA TYR A 245 14.26 -8.84 12.91
C TYR A 245 15.72 -8.74 12.50
N TRP A 246 16.31 -7.57 12.62
CA TRP A 246 17.74 -7.32 12.35
C TRP A 246 18.65 -8.14 13.27
N GLN A 247 18.42 -8.09 14.60
CA GLN A 247 19.30 -8.72 15.59
C GLN A 247 19.06 -10.22 15.78
N SER A 248 17.97 -10.80 15.26
CA SER A 248 17.66 -12.20 15.46
C SER A 248 18.69 -13.13 14.82
N ALA A 249 19.13 -14.14 15.57
CA ALA A 249 19.98 -15.23 15.07
C ALA A 249 19.20 -16.53 14.81
N SER A 250 17.96 -16.63 15.31
CA SER A 250 17.10 -17.81 15.18
C SER A 250 16.10 -17.62 14.05
N GLU A 251 15.95 -18.65 13.21
CA GLU A 251 14.96 -18.67 12.13
C GLU A 251 13.53 -18.46 12.65
N LEU A 252 13.18 -19.08 13.78
CA LEU A 252 11.88 -18.89 14.42
C LEU A 252 11.64 -17.43 14.81
N VAL A 253 12.62 -16.79 15.45
CA VAL A 253 12.52 -15.37 15.86
C VAL A 253 12.44 -14.47 14.63
N THR A 254 13.19 -14.76 13.58
CA THR A 254 13.15 -14.05 12.30
C THR A 254 11.75 -14.13 11.67
N ASN A 255 11.14 -15.31 11.62
CA ASN A 255 9.79 -15.51 11.07
C ASN A 255 8.72 -14.80 11.91
N VAL A 256 8.80 -14.88 13.24
CA VAL A 256 7.90 -14.17 14.15
C VAL A 256 8.05 -12.65 13.99
N ALA A 257 9.27 -12.15 13.87
CA ALA A 257 9.54 -10.72 13.66
C ALA A 257 8.98 -10.25 12.30
N MET A 258 9.19 -11.03 11.22
CA MET A 258 8.60 -10.73 9.91
C MET A 258 7.07 -10.69 9.97
N GLY A 259 6.43 -11.67 10.59
CA GLY A 259 4.99 -11.67 10.79
C GLY A 259 4.51 -10.47 11.63
N THR A 260 5.28 -10.09 12.66
CA THR A 260 4.98 -8.92 13.49
C THR A 260 5.11 -7.63 12.70
N ILE A 261 6.15 -7.47 11.87
CA ILE A 261 6.29 -6.32 10.99
C ILE A 261 5.11 -6.26 10.02
N GLY A 262 4.76 -7.37 9.37
CA GLY A 262 3.60 -7.44 8.46
C GLY A 262 2.30 -7.06 9.16
N PHE A 263 2.03 -7.62 10.35
CA PHE A 263 0.87 -7.29 11.17
C PHE A 263 0.79 -5.80 11.49
N LEU A 264 1.90 -5.15 11.78
CA LEU A 264 1.94 -3.75 12.23
C LEU A 264 1.99 -2.76 11.06
N ILE A 265 2.69 -3.03 9.96
CA ILE A 265 2.98 -2.02 8.93
C ILE A 265 1.77 -1.68 8.06
N TYR A 266 0.91 -2.65 7.76
CA TYR A 266 -0.26 -2.45 6.89
C TYR A 266 -1.32 -1.52 7.49
N GLY A 267 -1.39 -1.46 8.83
CA GLY A 267 -2.25 -0.50 9.53
C GLY A 267 -1.91 0.96 9.19
N PRO A 268 -0.69 1.44 9.46
CA PRO A 268 -0.22 2.76 9.07
C PRO A 268 -0.35 3.05 7.57
N VAL A 269 0.01 2.09 6.70
CA VAL A 269 -0.15 2.22 5.23
C VAL A 269 -1.59 2.57 4.85
N MET A 270 -2.56 1.90 5.44
CA MET A 270 -3.98 2.16 5.19
C MET A 270 -4.43 3.47 5.85
N LEU A 271 -4.12 3.68 7.14
CA LEU A 271 -4.60 4.85 7.90
C LEU A 271 -4.08 6.17 7.34
N ILE A 272 -2.85 6.22 6.83
CA ILE A 272 -2.30 7.44 6.25
C ILE A 272 -3.07 7.86 4.99
N GLY A 273 -3.50 6.89 4.19
CA GLY A 273 -4.39 7.13 3.06
C GLY A 273 -5.75 7.65 3.50
N VAL A 274 -6.34 7.07 4.57
CA VAL A 274 -7.61 7.55 5.14
C VAL A 274 -7.47 8.97 5.69
N SER A 275 -6.36 9.29 6.37
CA SER A 275 -6.08 10.64 6.87
C SER A 275 -6.10 11.67 5.74
N ALA A 276 -5.51 11.35 4.60
CA ALA A 276 -5.52 12.24 3.43
C ALA A 276 -6.94 12.51 2.91
N LEU A 277 -7.80 11.47 2.90
CA LEU A 277 -9.20 11.58 2.49
C LEU A 277 -10.02 12.42 3.48
N ASP A 278 -9.74 12.29 4.77
CA ASP A 278 -10.48 12.98 5.84
C ASP A 278 -10.16 14.49 5.94
N LEU A 279 -9.03 14.93 5.36
CA LEU A 279 -8.56 16.33 5.40
C LEU A 279 -9.01 17.20 4.23
N VAL A 280 -9.71 16.66 3.26
CA VAL A 280 -10.14 17.37 2.06
C VAL A 280 -11.62 17.16 1.79
N PRO A 281 -12.27 18.09 1.07
CA PRO A 281 -13.63 17.89 0.59
C PRO A 281 -13.74 16.60 -0.26
N LYS A 282 -14.88 15.93 -0.25
CA LYS A 282 -15.11 14.68 -0.99
C LYS A 282 -14.71 14.75 -2.47
N LYS A 283 -14.95 15.90 -3.11
CA LYS A 283 -14.59 16.14 -4.50
C LYS A 283 -13.07 16.15 -4.73
N ALA A 284 -12.29 16.55 -3.73
CA ALA A 284 -10.83 16.56 -3.76
C ALA A 284 -10.20 15.23 -3.28
N ALA A 285 -11.00 14.29 -2.73
CA ALA A 285 -10.52 13.06 -2.13
C ALA A 285 -9.64 12.22 -3.09
N GLY A 286 -10.07 12.05 -4.33
CA GLY A 286 -9.27 11.33 -5.33
C GLY A 286 -7.93 12.00 -5.63
N THR A 287 -7.89 13.33 -5.72
CA THR A 287 -6.66 14.10 -5.96
C THR A 287 -5.72 14.04 -4.75
N ALA A 288 -6.25 14.11 -3.52
CA ALA A 288 -5.48 13.96 -2.30
C ALA A 288 -4.90 12.55 -2.16
N ALA A 289 -5.69 11.52 -2.47
CA ALA A 289 -5.22 10.13 -2.51
C ALA A 289 -4.10 9.94 -3.54
N GLY A 290 -4.24 10.51 -4.74
CA GLY A 290 -3.20 10.47 -5.77
C GLY A 290 -1.93 11.20 -5.34
N PHE A 291 -2.05 12.38 -4.73
CA PHE A 291 -0.92 13.15 -4.22
C PHE A 291 -0.14 12.39 -3.13
N THR A 292 -0.82 11.88 -2.12
CA THR A 292 -0.16 11.10 -1.06
C THR A 292 0.38 9.77 -1.58
N GLY A 293 -0.32 9.13 -2.52
CA GLY A 293 0.14 7.93 -3.21
C GLY A 293 1.43 8.16 -4.00
N LEU A 294 1.58 9.30 -4.67
CA LEU A 294 2.82 9.68 -5.36
C LEU A 294 4.02 9.67 -4.41
N PHE A 295 3.87 10.24 -3.20
CA PHE A 295 4.92 10.23 -2.18
C PHE A 295 5.23 8.81 -1.70
N GLY A 296 4.22 8.00 -1.45
CA GLY A 296 4.41 6.61 -1.02
C GLY A 296 5.13 5.78 -2.08
N TYR A 297 4.61 5.75 -3.30
CA TYR A 297 5.15 4.86 -4.35
C TYR A 297 6.41 5.39 -5.01
N LEU A 298 6.45 6.68 -5.41
CA LEU A 298 7.62 7.22 -6.09
C LEU A 298 8.78 7.48 -5.12
N ILE A 299 8.53 8.21 -4.03
CA ILE A 299 9.58 8.58 -3.09
C ILE A 299 9.88 7.42 -2.15
N GLY A 300 8.86 6.89 -1.46
CA GLY A 300 9.03 5.84 -0.44
C GLY A 300 9.48 4.52 -1.03
N SER A 301 8.77 3.98 -2.02
CA SER A 301 9.07 2.67 -2.59
C SER A 301 10.18 2.75 -3.64
N ALA A 302 9.98 3.49 -4.75
CA ALA A 302 10.91 3.44 -5.87
C ALA A 302 12.27 4.09 -5.54
N ILE A 303 12.27 5.31 -4.99
CA ILE A 303 13.53 6.04 -4.75
C ILE A 303 14.20 5.54 -3.46
N LEU A 304 13.50 5.57 -2.32
CA LEU A 304 14.14 5.26 -1.04
C LEU A 304 14.32 3.74 -0.84
N ALA A 305 13.26 2.93 -1.01
CA ALA A 305 13.32 1.51 -0.71
C ALA A 305 14.09 0.70 -1.76
N ASN A 306 14.00 1.04 -3.04
CA ASN A 306 14.70 0.26 -4.08
C ASN A 306 16.05 0.89 -4.43
N ILE A 307 16.09 2.12 -4.93
CA ILE A 307 17.36 2.74 -5.36
C ILE A 307 18.25 3.08 -4.16
N GLY A 308 17.69 3.78 -3.17
CA GLY A 308 18.43 4.23 -2.00
C GLY A 308 18.97 3.07 -1.15
N MET A 309 18.12 2.08 -0.86
CA MET A 309 18.56 0.90 -0.11
C MET A 309 19.60 0.08 -0.87
N GLY A 310 19.45 -0.08 -2.19
CA GLY A 310 20.47 -0.75 -3.00
C GLY A 310 21.85 -0.09 -2.86
N TYR A 311 21.89 1.25 -2.90
CA TYR A 311 23.12 2.00 -2.65
C TYR A 311 23.64 1.83 -1.23
N VAL A 312 22.76 1.87 -0.24
CA VAL A 312 23.13 1.70 1.19
C VAL A 312 23.70 0.30 1.43
N PHE A 313 23.09 -0.75 0.89
CA PHE A 313 23.60 -2.12 1.05
C PHE A 313 24.96 -2.33 0.41
N GLN A 314 25.23 -1.70 -0.74
CA GLN A 314 26.53 -1.81 -1.41
C GLN A 314 27.67 -1.13 -0.61
N HIS A 315 27.40 -0.04 0.11
CA HIS A 315 28.42 0.77 0.78
C HIS A 315 28.48 0.54 2.29
N PHE A 316 27.37 0.22 2.92
CA PHE A 316 27.24 0.14 4.40
C PHE A 316 26.72 -1.23 4.86
N GLY A 317 26.54 -2.20 3.93
CA GLY A 317 26.02 -3.52 4.26
C GLY A 317 24.58 -3.50 4.77
N TRP A 318 24.13 -4.64 5.27
CA TRP A 318 22.77 -4.82 5.79
C TRP A 318 22.50 -3.95 7.02
N ASP A 319 23.51 -3.75 7.88
CA ASP A 319 23.39 -2.92 9.08
C ASP A 319 23.03 -1.47 8.75
N GLY A 320 23.68 -0.90 7.73
CA GLY A 320 23.33 0.44 7.23
C GLY A 320 21.88 0.54 6.78
N GLY A 321 21.39 -0.50 6.11
CA GLY A 321 19.99 -0.57 5.67
C GLY A 321 18.99 -0.60 6.85
N PHE A 322 19.24 -1.39 7.88
CA PHE A 322 18.38 -1.43 9.06
C PHE A 322 18.40 -0.13 9.86
N ILE A 323 19.55 0.52 9.97
CA ILE A 323 19.64 1.86 10.57
C ILE A 323 18.79 2.87 9.79
N ALA A 324 18.82 2.83 8.45
CA ALA A 324 17.99 3.70 7.60
C ALA A 324 16.49 3.43 7.79
N LEU A 325 16.08 2.15 7.92
CA LEU A 325 14.68 1.77 8.18
C LEU A 325 14.21 2.25 9.56
N ILE A 326 15.03 2.12 10.60
CA ILE A 326 14.73 2.64 11.94
C ILE A 326 14.61 4.16 11.91
N GLY A 327 15.53 4.84 11.22
CA GLY A 327 15.46 6.30 11.00
C GLY A 327 14.16 6.71 10.29
N ALA A 328 13.72 5.95 9.29
CA ALA A 328 12.46 6.19 8.61
C ALA A 328 11.23 6.01 9.54
N CYS A 329 11.26 5.02 10.45
CA CYS A 329 10.23 4.88 11.47
C CYS A 329 10.14 6.13 12.36
N VAL A 330 11.28 6.66 12.82
CA VAL A 330 11.32 7.88 13.63
C VAL A 330 10.78 9.08 12.87
N LEU A 331 11.16 9.25 11.59
CA LEU A 331 10.66 10.35 10.76
C LEU A 331 9.15 10.23 10.51
N SER A 332 8.64 9.04 10.22
CA SER A 332 7.20 8.81 10.01
C SER A 332 6.39 9.13 11.27
N ILE A 333 6.90 8.76 12.46
CA ILE A 333 6.31 9.11 13.75
C ILE A 333 6.31 10.63 13.96
N GLY A 334 7.43 11.31 13.67
CA GLY A 334 7.53 12.77 13.79
C GLY A 334 6.54 13.53 12.92
N PHE A 335 6.43 13.15 11.64
CA PHE A 335 5.45 13.75 10.73
C PHE A 335 4.01 13.45 11.15
N SER A 336 3.70 12.22 11.57
CA SER A 336 2.37 11.85 12.06
C SER A 336 2.03 12.57 13.38
N ALA A 337 2.97 12.75 14.28
CA ALA A 337 2.78 13.47 15.53
C ALA A 337 2.46 14.96 15.29
N SER A 338 3.02 15.55 14.24
CA SER A 338 2.74 16.95 13.86
C SER A 338 1.27 17.17 13.43
N THR A 339 0.57 16.12 13.04
CA THR A 339 -0.87 16.19 12.66
C THR A 339 -1.81 15.90 13.83
N TRP A 340 -1.32 15.36 14.96
CA TRP A 340 -2.10 14.86 16.10
C TRP A 340 -3.16 15.83 16.66
N ASN A 341 -2.79 17.09 16.89
CA ASN A 341 -3.71 18.08 17.46
C ASN A 341 -4.63 18.70 16.41
N ARG A 342 -4.24 18.70 15.16
CA ARG A 342 -4.97 19.34 14.08
C ARG A 342 -6.08 18.44 13.51
N GLU A 343 -5.92 17.12 13.58
CA GLU A 343 -7.00 16.18 13.23
C GLU A 343 -8.26 16.38 14.11
N LYS A 344 -8.11 16.85 15.35
CA LYS A 344 -9.25 17.15 16.23
C LYS A 344 -10.20 18.21 15.66
N GLN A 345 -9.67 19.17 14.92
CA GLN A 345 -10.46 20.28 14.37
C GLN A 345 -11.32 19.88 13.17
N TYR A 346 -10.95 18.78 12.48
CA TYR A 346 -11.67 18.27 11.31
C TYR A 346 -12.69 17.17 11.66
N ILE A 347 -12.57 16.55 12.84
CA ILE A 347 -13.43 15.44 13.28
C ILE A 347 -14.51 15.92 14.27
N ALA A 348 -14.31 17.07 14.91
CA ALA A 348 -15.27 17.73 15.82
C ALA A 348 -16.36 18.49 15.07
#